data_72ac5a3642a7ad51f337c8051882c41d
#
_entry.id   72ac5a3642a7ad51f337c8051882c41d
#
_cell.length_a   1.000
_cell.length_b   1.000
_cell.length_c   1.000
_cell.angle_alpha   90.00
_cell.angle_beta   90.00
_cell.angle_gamma   90.00
#
_symmetry.space_group_name_H-M   'P 1'
#
loop_
_entity.id
_entity.type
_entity.pdbx_description
1 polymer ?
#
loop_
_entity_poly.entity_id
_entity_poly.type
_entity_poly.pdbx_seq_one_letter_code
_entity_poly.pdbx_strand_id
1 'polypeptide(L)'
;NRVLRETLATWNKYDLADGVPLVFRNTFLVAADIVNESLEVGNRGEHICYSARNVVVYHASDDLALRASKVSNIKNKIASRRLGHTGPEDMSAVPGNVYSVDCDDVNNTYDRPKGHSYFRSGARKGQPGKVFEHIFATLLQGRVYPRKEDEHRRTSIIKK
;
A
#
# COMPACT_ATOMS: atom_id res chain seq x y z
N ASN A 1 -8.25 -1.72 -4.06
CA ASN A 1 -6.95 -2.09 -4.63
C ASN A 1 -7.08 -3.07 -5.81
N ARG A 2 -7.90 -4.14 -5.71
CA ARG A 2 -8.12 -5.09 -6.82
C ARG A 2 -8.73 -4.40 -8.04
N VAL A 3 -9.77 -3.60 -7.86
CA VAL A 3 -10.42 -2.85 -8.94
C VAL A 3 -9.42 -1.93 -9.63
N LEU A 4 -8.68 -1.11 -8.88
CA LEU A 4 -7.68 -0.20 -9.45
C LEU A 4 -6.64 -0.96 -10.30
N ARG A 5 -6.10 -2.08 -9.76
CA ARG A 5 -5.14 -2.92 -10.48
C ARG A 5 -5.70 -3.43 -11.81
N GLU A 6 -6.90 -4.02 -11.78
CA GLU A 6 -7.51 -4.58 -12.98
C GLU A 6 -7.92 -3.51 -13.98
N THR A 7 -8.43 -2.37 -13.51
CA THR A 7 -8.79 -1.25 -14.39
C THR A 7 -7.59 -0.72 -15.14
N LEU A 8 -6.48 -0.42 -14.46
CA LEU A 8 -5.28 0.11 -15.10
C LEU A 8 -4.62 -0.91 -16.04
N ALA A 9 -4.56 -2.18 -15.65
CA ALA A 9 -4.04 -3.23 -16.50
C ALA A 9 -4.90 -3.46 -17.76
N THR A 10 -6.22 -3.36 -17.62
CA THR A 10 -7.14 -3.48 -18.75
C THR A 10 -7.04 -2.27 -19.66
N TRP A 11 -6.99 -1.08 -19.08
CA TRP A 11 -6.82 0.16 -19.84
C TRP A 11 -5.53 0.15 -20.66
N ASN A 12 -4.40 -0.18 -20.02
CA ASN A 12 -3.12 -0.31 -20.72
C ASN A 12 -3.19 -1.32 -21.88
N LYS A 13 -3.89 -2.44 -21.68
CA LYS A 13 -3.97 -3.49 -22.71
C LYS A 13 -4.78 -3.09 -23.95
N TYR A 14 -5.86 -2.33 -23.77
CA TYR A 14 -6.84 -2.11 -24.83
C TYR A 14 -6.85 -0.70 -25.40
N ASP A 15 -6.46 0.31 -24.62
CA ASP A 15 -6.65 1.70 -24.98
C ASP A 15 -5.35 2.52 -25.12
N LEU A 16 -4.23 2.02 -24.59
CA LEU A 16 -2.99 2.79 -24.49
C LEU A 16 -1.84 2.10 -25.20
N ALA A 17 -1.53 2.57 -26.41
CA ALA A 17 -0.33 2.10 -27.16
C ALA A 17 0.99 2.48 -26.45
N ASP A 18 1.02 3.63 -25.76
CA ASP A 18 2.23 4.21 -25.17
C ASP A 18 2.33 4.00 -23.65
N GLY A 19 1.50 3.11 -23.08
CA GLY A 19 1.47 2.82 -21.65
C GLY A 19 0.53 3.72 -20.86
N VAL A 20 0.42 3.45 -19.56
CA VAL A 20 -0.49 4.17 -18.64
C VAL A 20 0.03 5.59 -18.38
N PRO A 21 -0.78 6.65 -18.62
CA PRO A 21 -0.36 8.02 -18.35
C PRO A 21 -0.28 8.29 -16.85
N LEU A 22 0.51 9.31 -16.47
CA LEU A 22 0.59 9.81 -15.10
C LEU A 22 -0.71 10.55 -14.74
N VAL A 23 -1.63 9.84 -14.08
CA VAL A 23 -2.98 10.32 -13.73
C VAL A 23 -3.02 10.89 -12.31
N PHE A 24 -2.28 10.27 -11.37
CA PHE A 24 -2.35 10.61 -9.96
C PHE A 24 -1.06 11.23 -9.46
N ARG A 25 -1.17 12.22 -8.57
CA ARG A 25 -0.01 12.72 -7.83
C ARG A 25 0.44 11.70 -6.77
N ASN A 26 -0.50 11.16 -6.02
CA ASN A 26 -0.26 10.15 -5.01
C ASN A 26 -1.32 9.06 -5.08
N THR A 27 -0.90 7.81 -4.92
CA THR A 27 -1.77 6.65 -4.73
C THR A 27 -1.44 6.01 -3.39
N PHE A 28 -2.43 5.86 -2.53
CA PHE A 28 -2.30 5.26 -1.20
C PHE A 28 -2.93 3.87 -1.20
N LEU A 29 -2.13 2.84 -1.03
CA LEU A 29 -2.56 1.45 -0.94
C LEU A 29 -2.59 1.04 0.54
N VAL A 30 -3.74 1.19 1.17
CA VAL A 30 -3.92 0.94 2.61
C VAL A 30 -4.57 -0.42 2.80
N ALA A 31 -3.98 -1.28 3.63
CA ALA A 31 -4.45 -2.65 3.89
C ALA A 31 -4.81 -3.39 2.59
N ALA A 32 -3.94 -3.34 1.60
CA ALA A 32 -4.23 -3.78 0.24
C ALA A 32 -4.34 -5.30 0.14
N ASP A 33 -5.53 -5.82 -0.21
CA ASP A 33 -5.78 -7.24 -0.44
C ASP A 33 -5.45 -7.64 -1.90
N ILE A 34 -4.22 -7.38 -2.31
CA ILE A 34 -3.60 -7.89 -3.53
C ILE A 34 -2.31 -8.61 -3.14
N VAL A 35 -1.77 -9.44 -4.04
CA VAL A 35 -0.53 -10.18 -3.80
C VAL A 35 0.63 -9.18 -3.59
N ASN A 36 1.55 -9.48 -2.69
CA ASN A 36 2.66 -8.60 -2.33
C ASN A 36 3.65 -8.33 -3.48
N GLU A 37 3.76 -9.26 -4.43
CA GLU A 37 4.54 -9.12 -5.67
C GLU A 37 3.82 -8.27 -6.75
N SER A 38 2.56 -7.87 -6.50
CA SER A 38 1.72 -7.23 -7.54
C SER A 38 2.31 -5.96 -8.16
N LEU A 39 3.12 -5.21 -7.41
CA LEU A 39 3.72 -3.95 -7.86
C LEU A 39 5.06 -4.12 -8.56
N GLU A 40 5.63 -5.32 -8.56
CA GLU A 40 6.90 -5.61 -9.22
C GLU A 40 6.78 -5.45 -10.74
N VAL A 41 7.87 -5.07 -11.37
CA VAL A 41 7.95 -4.91 -12.82
C VAL A 41 7.58 -6.22 -13.51
N GLY A 42 6.70 -6.15 -14.51
CA GLY A 42 6.15 -7.32 -15.23
C GLY A 42 4.87 -7.89 -14.62
N ASN A 43 4.48 -7.46 -13.41
CA ASN A 43 3.24 -7.89 -12.78
C ASN A 43 2.08 -6.89 -13.05
N ARG A 44 0.83 -7.38 -13.03
CA ARG A 44 -0.36 -6.58 -13.39
C ARG A 44 -0.54 -5.29 -12.58
N GLY A 45 0.01 -5.21 -11.39
CA GLY A 45 -0.08 -4.03 -10.53
C GLY A 45 0.99 -2.97 -10.82
N GLU A 46 1.97 -3.24 -11.68
CA GLU A 46 2.98 -2.23 -12.06
C GLU A 46 2.35 -0.98 -12.66
N HIS A 47 1.21 -1.12 -13.35
CA HIS A 47 0.48 -0.01 -13.94
C HIS A 47 -0.03 1.01 -12.90
N ILE A 48 -0.24 0.58 -11.63
CA ILE A 48 -0.51 1.49 -10.52
C ILE A 48 0.70 2.42 -10.31
N CYS A 49 1.90 1.86 -10.41
CA CYS A 49 3.13 2.62 -10.19
C CYS A 49 3.35 3.64 -11.32
N TYR A 50 3.09 3.28 -12.56
CA TYR A 50 3.23 4.20 -13.70
C TYR A 50 2.15 5.28 -13.73
N SER A 51 0.97 5.00 -13.21
CA SER A 51 -0.13 5.96 -13.16
C SER A 51 0.01 7.04 -12.08
N ALA A 52 0.97 6.94 -11.18
CA ALA A 52 1.13 7.84 -10.04
C ALA A 52 2.57 8.35 -9.89
N ARG A 53 2.73 9.60 -9.42
CA ARG A 53 4.06 10.13 -9.06
C ARG A 53 4.62 9.42 -7.82
N ASN A 54 3.79 9.14 -6.82
CA ASN A 54 4.15 8.40 -5.62
C ASN A 54 3.11 7.33 -5.33
N VAL A 55 3.56 6.13 -5.02
CA VAL A 55 2.73 5.02 -4.54
C VAL A 55 3.16 4.68 -3.13
N VAL A 56 2.28 4.83 -2.16
CA VAL A 56 2.57 4.56 -0.75
C VAL A 56 1.77 3.36 -0.28
N VAL A 57 2.48 2.31 0.13
CA VAL A 57 1.91 1.06 0.64
C VAL A 57 1.96 1.09 2.16
N TYR A 58 0.79 1.09 2.80
CA TYR A 58 0.66 0.92 4.26
C TYR A 58 0.31 -0.53 4.55
N HIS A 59 1.11 -1.16 5.40
CA HIS A 59 0.94 -2.57 5.76
C HIS A 59 1.09 -2.79 7.26
N ALA A 60 0.49 -3.89 7.74
CA ALA A 60 0.61 -4.31 9.12
C ALA A 60 0.57 -5.84 9.21
N SER A 61 1.61 -6.42 9.82
CA SER A 61 1.82 -7.87 9.85
C SER A 61 0.84 -8.61 10.77
N ASP A 62 0.20 -7.91 11.69
CA ASP A 62 -0.81 -8.45 12.59
C ASP A 62 -2.27 -8.11 12.18
N ASP A 63 -2.49 -7.64 10.94
CA ASP A 63 -3.83 -7.48 10.36
C ASP A 63 -4.52 -8.85 10.17
N LEU A 64 -5.40 -9.18 11.13
CA LEU A 64 -6.12 -10.46 11.15
C LEU A 64 -7.13 -10.61 10.00
N ALA A 65 -7.64 -9.51 9.46
CA ALA A 65 -8.58 -9.57 8.33
C ALA A 65 -7.84 -10.02 7.06
N LEU A 66 -6.64 -9.53 6.81
CA LEU A 66 -5.81 -9.97 5.70
C LEU A 66 -5.27 -11.40 5.90
N ARG A 67 -5.00 -11.80 7.15
CA ARG A 67 -4.68 -13.20 7.48
C ARG A 67 -5.84 -14.13 7.13
N ALA A 68 -7.07 -13.78 7.49
CA ALA A 68 -8.26 -14.55 7.16
C ALA A 68 -8.48 -14.61 5.64
N SER A 69 -8.26 -13.54 4.91
CA SER A 69 -8.30 -13.50 3.44
C SER A 69 -7.28 -14.47 2.82
N LYS A 70 -6.07 -14.58 3.39
CA LYS A 70 -5.08 -15.56 2.95
C LYS A 70 -5.59 -16.99 3.07
N VAL A 71 -6.19 -17.34 4.21
CA VAL A 71 -6.74 -18.71 4.45
C VAL A 71 -7.86 -19.02 3.46
N SER A 72 -8.77 -18.09 3.21
CA SER A 72 -9.84 -18.28 2.21
C SER A 72 -9.28 -18.46 0.79
N ASN A 73 -8.19 -17.82 0.43
CA ASN A 73 -7.58 -17.92 -0.90
C ASN A 73 -6.66 -19.15 -1.08
N ILE A 74 -6.22 -19.80 -0.01
CA ILE A 74 -5.51 -21.10 -0.08
C ILE A 74 -6.39 -22.16 -0.75
N LYS A 75 -7.69 -22.15 -0.52
CA LYS A 75 -8.65 -23.02 -1.23
C LYS A 75 -8.62 -22.81 -2.75
N ASN A 76 -8.20 -21.64 -3.22
CA ASN A 76 -8.08 -21.27 -4.63
C ASN A 76 -6.65 -21.41 -5.18
N LYS A 77 -5.77 -22.18 -4.50
CA LYS A 77 -4.35 -22.43 -4.88
C LYS A 77 -3.45 -21.17 -4.96
N ILE A 78 -3.85 -20.04 -4.37
CA ILE A 78 -3.04 -18.82 -4.34
C ILE A 78 -2.56 -18.62 -2.90
N ALA A 79 -1.45 -19.26 -2.53
CA ALA A 79 -0.85 -19.17 -1.20
C ALA A 79 0.11 -17.97 -1.06
N SER A 80 -0.18 -16.85 -1.72
CA SER A 80 0.69 -15.67 -1.70
C SER A 80 0.38 -14.73 -0.52
N ARG A 81 1.40 -14.03 -0.04
CA ARG A 81 1.27 -12.98 0.98
C ARG A 81 0.48 -11.80 0.41
N ARG A 82 -0.13 -11.01 1.29
CA ARG A 82 -0.90 -9.83 0.89
C ARG A 82 -0.08 -8.56 1.07
N LEU A 83 -0.14 -7.68 0.08
CA LEU A 83 0.58 -6.42 0.08
C LEU A 83 0.30 -5.57 1.33
N GLY A 84 -0.94 -5.51 1.79
CA GLY A 84 -1.31 -4.81 3.02
C GLY A 84 -0.94 -5.54 4.31
N HIS A 85 -0.42 -6.78 4.24
CA HIS A 85 0.04 -7.55 5.39
C HIS A 85 1.56 -7.48 5.57
N THR A 86 2.33 -7.55 4.49
CA THR A 86 3.81 -7.63 4.56
C THR A 86 4.53 -6.49 3.84
N GLY A 87 3.79 -5.62 3.14
CA GLY A 87 4.39 -4.72 2.16
C GLY A 87 4.82 -5.46 0.87
N PRO A 88 5.52 -4.79 -0.05
CA PRO A 88 6.12 -5.41 -1.22
C PRO A 88 7.10 -6.51 -0.82
N GLU A 89 7.14 -7.61 -1.58
CA GLU A 89 8.05 -8.73 -1.28
C GLU A 89 9.51 -8.30 -1.44
N ASP A 90 9.81 -7.63 -2.55
CA ASP A 90 11.13 -7.10 -2.83
C ASP A 90 11.05 -5.63 -3.27
N MET A 91 11.57 -4.74 -2.43
CA MET A 91 11.62 -3.31 -2.71
C MET A 91 12.58 -2.95 -3.85
N SER A 92 13.47 -3.84 -4.24
CA SER A 92 14.37 -3.64 -5.40
C SER A 92 13.68 -3.98 -6.73
N ALA A 93 12.67 -4.85 -6.70
CA ALA A 93 11.90 -5.28 -7.87
C ALA A 93 10.74 -4.34 -8.24
N VAL A 94 10.36 -3.42 -7.34
CA VAL A 94 9.30 -2.44 -7.62
C VAL A 94 9.85 -1.11 -8.13
N PRO A 95 9.07 -0.35 -8.94
CA PRO A 95 9.48 0.97 -9.43
C PRO A 95 9.92 1.94 -8.33
N GLY A 96 10.83 2.85 -8.67
CA GLY A 96 11.48 3.78 -7.73
C GLY A 96 10.55 4.76 -6.98
N ASN A 97 9.31 4.90 -7.43
CA ASN A 97 8.28 5.73 -6.84
C ASN A 97 7.38 5.00 -5.81
N VAL A 98 7.69 3.74 -5.50
CA VAL A 98 6.97 2.94 -4.48
C VAL A 98 7.64 3.13 -3.12
N TYR A 99 6.84 3.40 -2.11
CA TYR A 99 7.23 3.58 -0.71
C TYR A 99 6.46 2.59 0.16
N SER A 100 7.16 1.93 1.08
CA SER A 100 6.60 0.97 2.03
C SER A 100 6.58 1.56 3.43
N VAL A 101 5.42 1.56 4.09
CA VAL A 101 5.20 2.13 5.42
C VAL A 101 4.67 1.05 6.33
N ASP A 102 5.49 0.65 7.30
CA ASP A 102 5.14 -0.30 8.34
C ASP A 102 4.30 0.37 9.43
N CYS A 103 3.16 -0.22 9.74
CA CYS A 103 2.17 0.29 10.69
C CYS A 103 1.98 -0.65 11.90
N ASP A 104 2.83 -1.64 12.12
CA ASP A 104 2.69 -2.63 13.20
C ASP A 104 2.58 -1.97 14.59
N ASP A 105 3.32 -0.89 14.82
CA ASP A 105 3.29 -0.15 16.10
C ASP A 105 1.92 0.51 16.40
N VAL A 106 1.13 0.80 15.37
CA VAL A 106 -0.10 1.59 15.51
C VAL A 106 -1.39 0.82 15.22
N ASN A 107 -1.33 -0.30 14.50
CA ASN A 107 -2.54 -0.97 14.03
C ASN A 107 -3.42 -1.52 15.15
N ASN A 108 -2.83 -2.15 16.17
CA ASN A 108 -3.55 -2.71 17.32
C ASN A 108 -3.98 -1.67 18.37
N THR A 109 -3.64 -0.40 18.18
CA THR A 109 -3.99 0.67 19.12
C THR A 109 -5.50 0.97 19.07
N TYR A 110 -6.12 0.83 17.90
CA TYR A 110 -7.47 1.36 17.64
C TYR A 110 -8.50 0.28 17.31
N ASP A 111 -8.10 -0.91 16.93
CA ASP A 111 -8.99 -1.94 16.39
C ASP A 111 -8.63 -3.36 16.89
N ARG A 112 -8.50 -3.50 18.20
CA ARG A 112 -8.26 -4.81 18.83
C ARG A 112 -9.50 -5.71 18.74
N PRO A 113 -9.33 -7.02 18.45
CA PRO A 113 -8.11 -7.73 18.11
C PRO A 113 -7.81 -7.77 16.59
N LYS A 114 -8.60 -7.07 15.76
CA LYS A 114 -8.56 -7.24 14.30
C LYS A 114 -7.38 -6.55 13.63
N GLY A 115 -6.91 -5.42 14.17
CA GLY A 115 -5.77 -4.68 13.63
C GLY A 115 -5.93 -4.18 12.19
N HIS A 116 -7.18 -3.99 11.72
CA HIS A 116 -7.46 -3.68 10.31
C HIS A 116 -7.82 -2.22 10.05
N SER A 117 -8.23 -1.47 11.08
CA SER A 117 -8.70 -0.09 10.93
C SER A 117 -7.67 0.98 11.33
N TYR A 118 -6.39 0.64 11.34
CA TYR A 118 -5.28 1.49 11.76
C TYR A 118 -5.14 2.80 10.98
N PHE A 119 -5.77 2.91 9.84
CA PHE A 119 -5.73 4.07 8.96
C PHE A 119 -6.89 5.08 9.20
N ARG A 120 -7.77 4.84 10.15
CA ARG A 120 -9.00 5.65 10.34
C ARG A 120 -8.83 6.72 11.41
N SER A 121 -8.99 6.34 12.67
CA SER A 121 -9.08 7.27 13.80
C SER A 121 -7.95 7.05 14.80
N GLY A 122 -7.66 8.09 15.60
CA GLY A 122 -6.71 8.01 16.71
C GLY A 122 -7.28 7.30 17.94
N ALA A 123 -6.44 7.15 18.98
CA ALA A 123 -6.82 6.52 20.25
C ALA A 123 -7.95 7.26 20.96
N ARG A 124 -8.09 8.56 20.72
CA ARG A 124 -9.16 9.38 21.28
C ARG A 124 -10.21 9.65 20.20
N LYS A 125 -11.49 9.56 20.60
CA LYS A 125 -12.61 9.86 19.70
C LYS A 125 -12.44 11.27 19.07
N GLY A 126 -12.55 11.34 17.75
CA GLY A 126 -12.44 12.60 17.00
C GLY A 126 -11.02 13.07 16.67
N GLN A 127 -10.00 12.35 17.11
CA GLN A 127 -8.62 12.63 16.69
C GLN A 127 -8.19 11.76 15.51
N PRO A 128 -7.38 12.30 14.58
CA PRO A 128 -6.81 11.49 13.49
C PRO A 128 -5.83 10.46 14.05
N GLY A 129 -5.75 9.31 13.37
CA GLY A 129 -4.71 8.32 13.62
C GLY A 129 -3.41 8.70 12.93
N LYS A 130 -2.30 8.13 13.36
CA LYS A 130 -0.95 8.40 12.82
C LYS A 130 -0.82 8.12 11.32
N VAL A 131 -1.46 7.06 10.83
CA VAL A 131 -1.48 6.76 9.39
C VAL A 131 -2.25 7.84 8.62
N PHE A 132 -3.37 8.30 9.16
CA PHE A 132 -4.15 9.39 8.60
C PHE A 132 -3.32 10.69 8.54
N GLU A 133 -2.63 11.05 9.63
CA GLU A 133 -1.73 12.21 9.68
C GLU A 133 -0.62 12.10 8.60
N HIS A 134 -0.02 10.91 8.45
CA HIS A 134 1.01 10.67 7.44
C HIS A 134 0.49 10.82 6.01
N ILE A 135 -0.72 10.32 5.72
CA ILE A 135 -1.39 10.49 4.41
C ILE A 135 -1.57 11.99 4.12
N PHE A 136 -2.12 12.75 5.06
CA PHE A 136 -2.36 14.18 4.88
C PHE A 136 -1.07 14.99 4.78
N ALA A 137 -0.05 14.67 5.56
CA ALA A 137 1.27 15.31 5.44
C ALA A 137 1.87 15.06 4.05
N THR A 138 1.75 13.83 3.53
CA THR A 138 2.18 13.48 2.16
C THR A 138 1.40 14.24 1.10
N LEU A 139 0.08 14.37 1.25
CA LEU A 139 -0.76 15.16 0.33
C LEU A 139 -0.36 16.63 0.31
N LEU A 140 -0.19 17.26 1.47
CA LEU A 140 0.15 18.67 1.60
C LEU A 140 1.55 18.98 1.06
N GLN A 141 2.52 18.12 1.33
CA GLN A 141 3.89 18.33 0.87
C GLN A 141 4.12 17.91 -0.58
N GLY A 142 3.23 17.10 -1.15
CA GLY A 142 3.34 16.56 -2.50
C GLY A 142 4.49 15.57 -2.70
N ARG A 143 5.06 15.09 -1.61
CA ARG A 143 6.10 14.05 -1.52
C ARG A 143 5.80 13.17 -0.32
N VAL A 144 6.31 11.95 -0.31
CA VAL A 144 6.11 11.02 0.80
C VAL A 144 6.79 11.55 2.07
N TYR A 145 6.07 11.57 3.16
CA TYR A 145 6.49 12.10 4.45
C TYR A 145 6.79 10.94 5.42
N PRO A 146 7.80 11.07 6.30
CA PRO A 146 8.89 12.03 6.24
C PRO A 146 9.83 11.73 5.07
N ARG A 147 10.39 12.76 4.45
CA ARG A 147 11.48 12.58 3.49
C ARG A 147 12.69 12.06 4.25
N LYS A 148 13.08 10.82 4.01
CA LYS A 148 14.37 10.32 4.47
C LYS A 148 15.45 10.82 3.51
N GLU A 149 16.55 11.31 4.04
CA GLU A 149 17.72 11.71 3.26
C GLU A 149 18.40 10.51 2.59
N ASP A 150 18.10 9.31 3.09
CA ASP A 150 18.61 8.04 2.58
C ASP A 150 17.77 7.61 1.35
N GLU A 151 18.20 8.03 0.17
CA GLU A 151 17.52 7.78 -1.12
C GLU A 151 17.34 6.30 -1.44
N HIS A 152 18.10 5.41 -0.81
CA HIS A 152 18.03 3.97 -1.06
C HIS A 152 16.99 3.25 -0.21
N ARG A 153 16.45 3.89 0.85
CA ARG A 153 15.47 3.28 1.74
C ARG A 153 14.09 3.90 1.59
N ARG A 154 13.32 3.35 0.66
CA ARG A 154 11.91 3.69 0.48
C ARG A 154 10.99 3.02 1.52
N THR A 155 11.53 2.68 2.69
CA THR A 155 10.81 2.04 3.79
C THR A 155 10.80 2.94 5.03
N SER A 156 9.69 2.99 5.73
CA SER A 156 9.55 3.74 6.98
C SER A 156 8.63 3.02 7.95
N ILE A 157 8.73 3.38 9.24
CA ILE A 157 7.90 2.84 10.32
C ILE A 157 7.17 3.99 10.97
N ILE A 158 5.84 3.88 11.11
CA ILE A 158 5.04 4.81 11.91
C ILE A 158 5.06 4.30 13.35
N LYS A 159 5.61 5.11 14.25
CA LYS A 159 5.66 4.83 15.68
C LYS A 159 4.52 5.53 16.43
N LYS A 160 4.13 4.95 17.57
CA LYS A 160 3.16 5.52 18.52
C LYS A 160 3.54 6.92 18.99
#